data_c3c2947539a3dd3f616d1e2943af11e6
#
_entry.id   c3c2947539a3dd3f616d1e2943af11e6
#
_cell.length_a   1.000
_cell.length_b   1.000
_cell.length_c   1.000
_cell.angle_alpha   90.00
_cell.angle_beta   90.00
_cell.angle_gamma   90.00
#
_symmetry.space_group_name_H-M   'P 1'
#
loop_
_entity.id
_entity.type
_entity.pdbx_description
1 polymer ?
#
loop_
_entity_poly.entity_id
_entity_poly.type
_entity_poly.pdbx_seq_one_letter_code
_entity_poly.pdbx_strand_id
1 'polypeptide(L)'
;MSSQEKKEKRRGSGFRILGMSPSEISREFFSSNTGKVASALFIILVVVSIYSYFALPPNFGAMWNNPSYWKFNPVDAPPAWINYLTTQKLAPQVEITPPQSVVQYHGVTYITSTISVADPYTVPWQDIYVLFNGIPANASVALQLTIYRPDGSSITIGPLTPSGGYIDLASSLQVEDQILNFFSSNGQSVNLAPTQSAVPLLFQAYKNGKLTSLNGNYTIKLLVTVFNAASVGSSPLSIIMRGNVYGLMGTDFEGHDLWEGLLAGFPIDLEIGIVSALITMVIAIVVGIMSGYFKGWIDEVLTRITDLVITLPAFPLLIVFSVLFAWSLWDAIIFLSILSWGGAARIIRSMIMQIREAQYIEGAKIVGARGSWILRNHILPQIMPYSLYLLVTSAPGAILTISALNFLNLAGSAYPTWGNLLYWADDTGALYAGMWWWVIPPGLLIAFVAVVFILIAIASEPVVNPRLRYG
;
A
#
# COMPACT_ATOMS: atom_id res chain seq x y z
N MET A 1 63.67 -3.73 -5.67
CA MET A 1 62.20 -3.85 -5.82
C MET A 1 61.64 -2.45 -5.85
N SER A 2 61.11 -2.05 -7.00
CA SER A 2 60.61 -0.69 -7.21
C SER A 2 59.28 -0.45 -6.48
N SER A 3 58.94 0.81 -6.19
CA SER A 3 57.71 1.18 -5.53
C SER A 3 56.45 0.73 -6.31
N GLN A 4 56.58 0.41 -7.58
CA GLN A 4 55.53 -0.17 -8.42
C GLN A 4 55.26 -1.64 -8.09
N GLU A 5 56.28 -2.46 -7.86
CA GLU A 5 56.11 -3.87 -7.45
C GLU A 5 55.45 -4.02 -6.06
N LYS A 6 55.69 -3.06 -5.14
CA LYS A 6 54.97 -3.02 -3.85
C LYS A 6 53.50 -2.60 -3.96
N LYS A 7 53.13 -1.76 -4.94
CA LYS A 7 51.75 -1.40 -5.25
C LYS A 7 50.99 -2.54 -5.91
N GLU A 8 51.61 -3.32 -6.78
CA GLU A 8 51.00 -4.50 -7.40
C GLU A 8 50.76 -5.65 -6.41
N LYS A 9 51.72 -5.91 -5.49
CA LYS A 9 51.51 -6.93 -4.44
C LYS A 9 50.44 -6.57 -3.41
N ARG A 10 50.14 -5.29 -3.18
CA ARG A 10 49.02 -4.86 -2.31
C ARG A 10 47.66 -4.90 -2.98
N ARG A 11 47.59 -4.99 -4.32
CA ARG A 11 46.32 -5.18 -5.08
C ARG A 11 45.83 -6.64 -5.11
N GLY A 12 46.55 -7.61 -4.55
CA GLY A 12 46.35 -9.05 -4.77
C GLY A 12 45.54 -9.83 -3.75
N SER A 13 44.96 -9.24 -2.69
CA SER A 13 44.24 -10.00 -1.66
C SER A 13 42.75 -9.64 -1.48
N GLY A 14 42.14 -8.91 -2.42
CA GLY A 14 40.73 -8.64 -2.42
C GLY A 14 39.90 -9.79 -3.02
N PHE A 15 38.76 -10.09 -2.45
CA PHE A 15 37.76 -10.99 -3.00
C PHE A 15 37.43 -10.56 -4.45
N ARG A 16 37.78 -11.38 -5.44
CA ARG A 16 37.52 -11.11 -6.87
C ARG A 16 36.40 -11.98 -7.36
N ILE A 17 35.40 -11.37 -7.98
CA ILE A 17 34.25 -12.01 -8.61
C ILE A 17 34.45 -11.92 -10.13
N LEU A 18 34.50 -13.03 -10.85
CA LEU A 18 34.82 -13.08 -12.29
C LEU A 18 36.13 -12.35 -12.65
N GLY A 19 37.12 -12.38 -11.75
CA GLY A 19 38.37 -11.64 -11.93
C GLY A 19 38.27 -10.13 -11.69
N MET A 20 37.10 -9.61 -11.38
CA MET A 20 36.83 -8.20 -11.06
C MET A 20 36.76 -7.95 -9.55
N SER A 21 37.27 -6.81 -9.14
CA SER A 21 36.99 -6.27 -7.79
C SER A 21 35.58 -5.75 -7.67
N PRO A 22 35.00 -5.68 -6.45
CA PRO A 22 33.67 -5.07 -6.25
C PRO A 22 33.55 -3.64 -6.81
N SER A 23 34.65 -2.88 -6.81
CA SER A 23 34.70 -1.53 -7.38
C SER A 23 34.62 -1.51 -8.92
N GLU A 24 35.17 -2.55 -9.57
CA GLU A 24 35.09 -2.70 -11.03
C GLU A 24 33.67 -3.12 -11.44
N ILE A 25 33.01 -4.01 -10.67
CA ILE A 25 31.62 -4.40 -10.87
C ILE A 25 30.70 -3.18 -10.75
N SER A 26 30.85 -2.40 -9.68
CA SER A 26 30.09 -1.18 -9.47
C SER A 26 30.32 -0.16 -10.61
N ARG A 27 31.58 0.03 -11.02
CA ARG A 27 31.91 0.93 -12.11
C ARG A 27 31.27 0.50 -13.43
N GLU A 28 31.29 -0.80 -13.74
CA GLU A 28 30.67 -1.33 -14.96
C GLU A 28 29.16 -1.15 -14.95
N PHE A 29 28.51 -1.48 -13.85
CA PHE A 29 27.07 -1.30 -13.67
C PHE A 29 26.66 0.17 -13.86
N PHE A 30 27.38 1.11 -13.24
CA PHE A 30 27.09 2.54 -13.31
C PHE A 30 27.65 3.22 -14.58
N SER A 31 28.37 2.52 -15.44
CA SER A 31 28.80 3.06 -16.73
C SER A 31 27.63 3.26 -17.69
N SER A 32 26.63 2.39 -17.63
CA SER A 32 25.43 2.43 -18.45
C SER A 32 24.40 3.42 -17.91
N ASN A 33 23.67 4.09 -18.82
CA ASN A 33 22.55 4.95 -18.43
C ASN A 33 21.42 4.13 -17.80
N THR A 34 21.20 2.90 -18.28
CA THR A 34 20.22 1.97 -17.71
C THR A 34 20.54 1.67 -16.25
N GLY A 35 21.82 1.41 -15.89
CA GLY A 35 22.24 1.17 -14.53
C GLY A 35 22.03 2.36 -13.59
N LYS A 36 22.29 3.57 -14.08
CA LYS A 36 22.03 4.80 -13.32
C LYS A 36 20.54 5.00 -13.04
N VAL A 37 19.71 4.86 -14.09
CA VAL A 37 18.26 4.99 -13.98
C VAL A 37 17.68 3.91 -13.07
N ALA A 38 18.07 2.64 -13.28
CA ALA A 38 17.62 1.52 -12.46
C ALA A 38 17.95 1.72 -10.97
N SER A 39 19.20 2.17 -10.68
CA SER A 39 19.63 2.46 -9.31
C SER A 39 18.83 3.61 -8.70
N ALA A 40 18.62 4.69 -9.44
CA ALA A 40 17.85 5.83 -8.95
C ALA A 40 16.40 5.42 -8.61
N LEU A 41 15.75 4.67 -9.50
CA LEU A 41 14.39 4.16 -9.27
C LEU A 41 14.34 3.18 -8.10
N PHE A 42 15.31 2.29 -7.99
CA PHE A 42 15.39 1.36 -6.86
C PHE A 42 15.61 2.07 -5.52
N ILE A 43 16.48 3.09 -5.50
CA ILE A 43 16.68 3.93 -4.31
C ILE A 43 15.38 4.64 -3.93
N ILE A 44 14.63 5.17 -4.90
CA ILE A 44 13.33 5.78 -4.65
C ILE A 44 12.38 4.75 -4.01
N LEU A 45 12.29 3.53 -4.55
CA LEU A 45 11.46 2.47 -3.97
C LEU A 45 11.83 2.17 -2.52
N VAL A 46 13.13 2.01 -2.24
CA VAL A 46 13.64 1.74 -0.88
C VAL A 46 13.35 2.91 0.06
N VAL A 47 13.58 4.14 -0.40
CA VAL A 47 13.32 5.35 0.40
C VAL A 47 11.82 5.48 0.72
N VAL A 48 10.93 5.26 -0.27
CA VAL A 48 9.48 5.29 -0.03
C VAL A 48 9.06 4.15 0.89
N SER A 49 9.62 2.94 0.74
CA SER A 49 9.38 1.82 1.66
C SER A 49 9.78 2.14 3.11
N ILE A 50 10.95 2.74 3.30
CA ILE A 50 11.42 3.18 4.62
C ILE A 50 10.54 4.31 5.16
N TYR A 51 10.20 5.28 4.33
CA TYR A 51 9.29 6.37 4.70
C TYR A 51 7.94 5.83 5.15
N SER A 52 7.35 4.90 4.41
CA SER A 52 6.08 4.25 4.74
C SER A 52 6.11 3.61 6.13
N TYR A 53 7.20 2.92 6.47
CA TYR A 53 7.36 2.28 7.79
C TYR A 53 7.33 3.28 8.96
N PHE A 54 7.82 4.50 8.75
CA PHE A 54 7.83 5.55 9.79
C PHE A 54 6.60 6.46 9.71
N ALA A 55 5.98 6.61 8.55
CA ALA A 55 4.82 7.48 8.35
C ALA A 55 3.52 6.83 8.83
N LEU A 56 3.41 5.51 8.73
CA LEU A 56 2.23 4.78 9.16
C LEU A 56 2.34 4.34 10.63
N PRO A 57 1.21 4.26 11.36
CA PRO A 57 1.20 3.75 12.72
C PRO A 57 1.73 2.31 12.81
N PRO A 58 2.42 1.92 13.90
CA PRO A 58 2.96 0.56 14.05
C PRO A 58 1.92 -0.56 13.98
N ASN A 59 0.66 -0.26 14.30
CA ASN A 59 -0.47 -1.18 14.24
C ASN A 59 -1.38 -0.95 13.01
N PHE A 60 -0.84 -0.35 11.96
CA PHE A 60 -1.63 0.05 10.76
C PHE A 60 -2.43 -1.10 10.15
N GLY A 61 -1.88 -2.32 10.11
CA GLY A 61 -2.63 -3.48 9.62
C GLY A 61 -3.89 -3.78 10.42
N ALA A 62 -3.85 -3.64 11.75
CA ALA A 62 -5.04 -3.79 12.59
C ALA A 62 -6.03 -2.63 12.42
N MET A 63 -5.52 -1.41 12.19
CA MET A 63 -6.35 -0.24 11.90
C MET A 63 -7.02 -0.35 10.54
N TRP A 64 -6.30 -0.82 9.52
CA TRP A 64 -6.83 -1.05 8.18
C TRP A 64 -8.05 -1.99 8.19
N ASN A 65 -7.95 -3.08 8.93
CA ASN A 65 -9.01 -4.08 9.03
C ASN A 65 -10.09 -3.73 10.08
N ASN A 66 -10.10 -2.52 10.63
CA ASN A 66 -11.10 -2.07 11.59
C ASN A 66 -12.04 -1.01 10.98
N PRO A 67 -13.26 -1.37 10.58
CA PRO A 67 -14.20 -0.42 9.96
C PRO A 67 -14.50 0.81 10.83
N SER A 68 -14.39 0.67 12.16
CA SER A 68 -14.65 1.79 13.08
C SER A 68 -13.63 2.91 12.96
N TYR A 69 -12.43 2.63 12.46
CA TYR A 69 -11.38 3.63 12.28
C TYR A 69 -11.71 4.57 11.10
N TRP A 70 -12.29 4.02 10.04
CA TRP A 70 -12.54 4.71 8.78
C TRP A 70 -13.95 5.30 8.65
N LYS A 71 -14.84 5.01 9.58
CA LYS A 71 -16.28 5.30 9.51
C LYS A 71 -16.65 6.77 9.25
N PHE A 72 -15.76 7.71 9.60
CA PHE A 72 -16.00 9.15 9.38
C PHE A 72 -15.52 9.63 8.02
N ASN A 73 -14.75 8.82 7.30
CA ASN A 73 -14.31 9.17 5.96
C ASN A 73 -15.48 9.03 4.95
N PRO A 74 -15.49 9.80 3.87
CA PRO A 74 -16.39 9.53 2.77
C PRO A 74 -16.05 8.19 2.14
N VAL A 75 -17.05 7.50 1.61
CA VAL A 75 -16.87 6.26 0.85
C VAL A 75 -16.83 6.60 -0.65
N ASP A 76 -16.05 5.84 -1.41
CA ASP A 76 -15.93 5.97 -2.87
C ASP A 76 -15.61 7.39 -3.35
N ALA A 77 -14.92 8.16 -2.52
CA ALA A 77 -14.60 9.54 -2.80
C ALA A 77 -13.33 9.67 -3.64
N PRO A 78 -13.35 10.43 -4.76
CA PRO A 78 -12.15 10.70 -5.55
C PRO A 78 -11.15 11.58 -4.79
N PRO A 79 -9.90 11.65 -5.29
CA PRO A 79 -8.85 12.51 -4.72
C PRO A 79 -9.26 13.97 -4.67
N ALA A 80 -8.86 14.70 -3.63
CA ALA A 80 -9.22 16.11 -3.45
C ALA A 80 -8.74 17.03 -4.60
N TRP A 81 -7.61 16.68 -5.22
CA TRP A 81 -7.06 17.44 -6.35
C TRP A 81 -7.86 17.34 -7.64
N ILE A 82 -8.86 16.42 -7.74
CA ILE A 82 -9.77 16.33 -8.88
C ILE A 82 -10.50 17.67 -9.12
N ASN A 83 -10.71 18.44 -8.06
CA ASN A 83 -11.31 19.75 -8.12
C ASN A 83 -10.53 20.76 -8.99
N TYR A 84 -9.24 20.53 -9.25
CA TYR A 84 -8.47 21.36 -10.17
C TYR A 84 -8.70 21.01 -11.64
N LEU A 85 -9.19 19.79 -11.91
CA LEU A 85 -9.39 19.27 -13.26
C LEU A 85 -10.86 19.30 -13.72
N THR A 86 -11.81 19.49 -12.79
CA THR A 86 -13.26 19.48 -13.07
C THR A 86 -13.88 20.85 -12.90
N THR A 87 -14.95 21.10 -13.65
CA THR A 87 -15.78 22.31 -13.50
C THR A 87 -16.66 22.25 -12.27
N GLN A 88 -17.08 21.03 -11.86
CA GLN A 88 -17.80 20.81 -10.61
C GLN A 88 -16.82 20.84 -9.45
N LYS A 89 -17.09 21.70 -8.47
CA LYS A 89 -16.31 21.79 -7.23
C LYS A 89 -16.99 20.95 -6.16
N LEU A 90 -16.35 19.86 -5.78
CA LEU A 90 -16.80 18.89 -4.79
C LEU A 90 -16.34 19.34 -3.39
N ALA A 91 -17.21 19.31 -2.39
CA ALA A 91 -16.80 19.66 -1.03
C ALA A 91 -15.79 18.64 -0.49
N PRO A 92 -14.63 19.07 0.06
CA PRO A 92 -13.69 18.18 0.72
C PRO A 92 -14.19 17.82 2.11
N GLN A 93 -13.64 16.72 2.68
CA GLN A 93 -13.80 16.46 4.10
C GLN A 93 -13.08 17.52 4.91
N VAL A 94 -13.74 18.02 5.95
CA VAL A 94 -13.17 19.01 6.87
C VAL A 94 -13.45 18.57 8.31
N GLU A 95 -12.40 18.50 9.11
CA GLU A 95 -12.49 18.31 10.55
C GLU A 95 -12.20 19.63 11.24
N ILE A 96 -13.10 20.06 12.13
CA ILE A 96 -13.03 21.33 12.84
C ILE A 96 -13.16 21.07 14.34
N THR A 97 -12.19 21.51 15.12
CA THR A 97 -12.32 21.64 16.57
C THR A 97 -12.58 23.12 16.88
N PRO A 98 -13.84 23.50 17.07
CA PRO A 98 -14.20 24.91 17.20
C PRO A 98 -13.86 25.48 18.57
N PRO A 99 -13.72 26.80 18.72
CA PRO A 99 -13.70 27.46 20.02
C PRO A 99 -14.97 27.14 20.81
N GLN A 100 -14.83 26.78 22.07
CA GLN A 100 -15.94 26.33 22.92
C GLN A 100 -15.99 27.13 24.19
N SER A 101 -17.19 27.50 24.63
CA SER A 101 -17.46 28.07 25.95
C SER A 101 -18.19 27.04 26.79
N VAL A 102 -17.62 26.70 27.93
CA VAL A 102 -18.20 25.70 28.85
C VAL A 102 -18.67 26.44 30.09
N VAL A 103 -19.95 26.35 30.38
CA VAL A 103 -20.59 27.01 31.53
C VAL A 103 -21.33 25.94 32.34
N GLN A 104 -21.06 25.87 33.65
CA GLN A 104 -21.76 24.99 34.55
C GLN A 104 -22.80 25.74 35.37
N TYR A 105 -24.04 25.30 35.36
CA TYR A 105 -25.13 25.92 36.13
C TYR A 105 -26.05 24.85 36.70
N HIS A 106 -26.25 24.88 38.04
CA HIS A 106 -27.09 23.91 38.78
C HIS A 106 -26.87 22.44 38.47
N GLY A 107 -25.60 22.01 38.31
CA GLY A 107 -25.23 20.63 38.02
C GLY A 107 -25.40 20.21 36.54
N VAL A 108 -25.77 21.13 35.67
CA VAL A 108 -25.83 20.94 34.21
C VAL A 108 -24.71 21.71 33.56
N THR A 109 -24.00 21.08 32.65
CA THR A 109 -22.92 21.73 31.87
C THR A 109 -23.44 22.10 30.49
N TYR A 110 -23.34 23.37 30.15
CA TYR A 110 -23.68 23.90 28.82
C TYR A 110 -22.39 24.17 28.05
N ILE A 111 -22.30 23.61 26.86
CA ILE A 111 -21.18 23.83 25.94
C ILE A 111 -21.73 24.54 24.72
N THR A 112 -21.26 25.73 24.46
CA THR A 112 -21.63 26.49 23.27
C THR A 112 -20.46 26.66 22.35
N SER A 113 -20.69 26.52 21.06
CA SER A 113 -19.70 26.74 20.03
C SER A 113 -20.30 27.39 18.80
N THR A 114 -19.50 28.16 18.09
CA THR A 114 -19.91 28.79 16.84
C THR A 114 -18.79 28.64 15.82
N ILE A 115 -19.15 28.17 14.63
CA ILE A 115 -18.24 27.91 13.52
C ILE A 115 -18.73 28.69 12.31
N SER A 116 -17.82 29.32 11.58
CA SER A 116 -18.10 29.90 10.28
C SER A 116 -17.44 29.03 9.20
N VAL A 117 -18.20 28.57 8.25
CA VAL A 117 -17.76 27.70 7.14
C VAL A 117 -18.11 28.37 5.81
N ALA A 118 -17.11 28.57 4.96
CA ALA A 118 -17.37 29.05 3.61
C ALA A 118 -17.67 27.87 2.69
N ASP A 119 -18.76 27.94 1.94
CA ASP A 119 -19.16 26.95 0.94
C ASP A 119 -19.04 27.51 -0.49
N PRO A 120 -17.90 27.32 -1.15
CA PRO A 120 -17.72 27.66 -2.57
C PRO A 120 -18.08 26.50 -3.51
N TYR A 121 -18.57 25.37 -3.00
CA TYR A 121 -18.68 24.11 -3.72
C TYR A 121 -20.01 24.01 -4.48
N THR A 122 -19.97 23.35 -5.65
CA THR A 122 -21.18 23.05 -6.44
C THR A 122 -21.86 21.76 -5.98
N VAL A 123 -21.11 20.86 -5.34
CA VAL A 123 -21.64 19.66 -4.70
C VAL A 123 -21.32 19.78 -3.20
N PRO A 124 -22.36 19.90 -2.35
CA PRO A 124 -22.21 20.17 -0.93
C PRO A 124 -21.73 18.93 -0.17
N TRP A 125 -21.45 19.12 1.13
CA TRP A 125 -21.14 18.03 2.05
C TRP A 125 -22.25 17.00 2.12
N GLN A 126 -21.87 15.73 2.25
CA GLN A 126 -22.81 14.59 2.31
C GLN A 126 -23.39 14.41 3.70
N ASP A 127 -22.61 14.72 4.74
CA ASP A 127 -22.97 14.44 6.12
C ASP A 127 -22.22 15.35 7.09
N ILE A 128 -22.73 15.41 8.34
CA ILE A 128 -22.10 16.11 9.44
C ILE A 128 -22.10 15.19 10.66
N TYR A 129 -20.89 14.90 11.17
CA TYR A 129 -20.70 14.23 12.44
C TYR A 129 -20.33 15.23 13.52
N VAL A 130 -20.97 15.12 14.69
CA VAL A 130 -20.59 15.84 15.89
C VAL A 130 -20.03 14.84 16.88
N LEU A 131 -18.75 14.96 17.20
CA LEU A 131 -18.03 14.07 18.10
C LEU A 131 -17.96 14.69 19.49
N PHE A 132 -18.14 13.85 20.52
CA PHE A 132 -18.10 14.24 21.93
C PHE A 132 -16.82 13.68 22.58
N ASN A 133 -15.73 14.46 22.47
CA ASN A 133 -14.43 14.08 23.00
C ASN A 133 -14.31 14.52 24.46
N GLY A 134 -14.02 13.61 25.38
CA GLY A 134 -13.84 13.96 26.82
C GLY A 134 -15.14 14.29 27.56
N ILE A 135 -16.30 13.88 27.04
CA ILE A 135 -17.54 13.79 27.80
C ILE A 135 -17.66 12.36 28.34
N PRO A 136 -17.90 12.18 29.65
CA PRO A 136 -18.01 10.83 30.22
C PRO A 136 -19.14 10.03 29.56
N ALA A 137 -18.90 8.73 29.30
CA ALA A 137 -19.85 7.86 28.61
C ALA A 137 -21.19 7.66 29.38
N ASN A 138 -21.18 7.91 30.68
CA ASN A 138 -22.37 7.83 31.55
C ASN A 138 -23.16 9.14 31.63
N ALA A 139 -22.67 10.21 30.99
CA ALA A 139 -23.38 11.49 30.96
C ALA A 139 -24.51 11.46 29.92
N SER A 140 -25.66 12.02 30.27
CA SER A 140 -26.74 12.25 29.30
C SER A 140 -26.44 13.53 28.54
N VAL A 141 -26.43 13.46 27.22
CA VAL A 141 -26.09 14.59 26.35
C VAL A 141 -27.27 14.91 25.41
N ALA A 142 -27.58 16.18 25.27
CA ALA A 142 -28.53 16.68 24.28
C ALA A 142 -27.85 17.75 23.43
N LEU A 143 -27.83 17.55 22.11
CA LEU A 143 -27.30 18.49 21.12
C LEU A 143 -28.44 19.23 20.44
N GLN A 144 -28.33 20.56 20.36
CA GLN A 144 -29.08 21.40 19.46
C GLN A 144 -28.12 22.09 18.49
N LEU A 145 -28.40 21.96 17.19
CA LEU A 145 -27.64 22.52 16.11
C LEU A 145 -28.46 23.58 15.38
N THR A 146 -27.93 24.80 15.25
CA THR A 146 -28.56 25.83 14.43
C THR A 146 -27.63 26.27 13.31
N ILE A 147 -28.10 26.16 12.08
CA ILE A 147 -27.36 26.52 10.87
C ILE A 147 -27.97 27.78 10.30
N TYR A 148 -27.21 28.88 10.30
CA TYR A 148 -27.54 30.11 9.60
C TYR A 148 -27.00 30.05 8.19
N ARG A 149 -27.84 30.21 7.22
CA ARG A 149 -27.58 30.06 5.79
C ARG A 149 -27.26 31.40 5.12
N PRO A 150 -26.54 31.42 3.98
CA PRO A 150 -26.26 32.66 3.24
C PRO A 150 -27.47 33.43 2.72
N ASP A 151 -28.64 32.75 2.55
CA ASP A 151 -29.91 33.37 2.14
C ASP A 151 -30.63 34.09 3.30
N GLY A 152 -30.06 34.13 4.48
CA GLY A 152 -30.64 34.71 5.68
C GLY A 152 -31.61 33.80 6.44
N SER A 153 -31.87 32.60 5.92
CA SER A 153 -32.67 31.61 6.63
C SER A 153 -31.86 30.88 7.70
N SER A 154 -32.55 30.26 8.66
CA SER A 154 -31.90 29.42 9.67
C SER A 154 -32.68 28.13 9.88
N ILE A 155 -31.98 27.05 10.10
CA ILE A 155 -32.54 25.72 10.39
C ILE A 155 -32.02 25.31 11.76
N THR A 156 -32.93 24.93 12.65
CA THR A 156 -32.59 24.39 13.96
C THR A 156 -32.93 22.92 14.00
N ILE A 157 -31.94 22.10 14.37
CA ILE A 157 -32.02 20.65 14.43
C ILE A 157 -31.79 20.21 15.87
N GLY A 158 -32.57 19.30 16.36
CA GLY A 158 -32.47 18.73 17.70
C GLY A 158 -33.70 19.00 18.57
N PRO A 159 -33.68 18.61 19.86
CA PRO A 159 -32.55 18.02 20.55
C PRO A 159 -32.22 16.60 20.07
N LEU A 160 -30.93 16.32 19.90
CA LEU A 160 -30.39 15.00 19.48
C LEU A 160 -29.59 14.40 20.63
N THR A 161 -29.63 13.07 20.76
CA THR A 161 -28.82 12.34 21.76
C THR A 161 -27.77 11.50 21.06
N PRO A 162 -26.50 11.52 21.53
CA PRO A 162 -25.41 10.76 20.90
C PRO A 162 -25.60 9.25 21.08
N SER A 163 -25.16 8.51 20.08
CA SER A 163 -24.99 7.06 20.15
C SER A 163 -23.50 6.75 20.00
N GLY A 164 -22.89 6.15 21.04
CA GLY A 164 -21.47 5.75 20.96
C GLY A 164 -20.47 6.91 20.91
N GLY A 165 -20.78 8.09 21.51
CA GLY A 165 -19.86 9.21 21.63
C GLY A 165 -19.85 10.17 20.43
N TYR A 166 -20.76 10.03 19.49
CA TYR A 166 -20.95 10.94 18.35
C TYR A 166 -22.42 10.99 17.92
N ILE A 167 -22.76 11.99 17.14
CA ILE A 167 -24.04 12.10 16.42
C ILE A 167 -23.71 12.13 14.93
N ASP A 168 -24.37 11.26 14.19
CA ASP A 168 -24.42 11.21 12.73
C ASP A 168 -25.75 11.83 12.29
N LEU A 169 -25.69 12.98 11.60
CA LEU A 169 -26.89 13.68 11.19
C LEU A 169 -27.63 12.95 10.07
N ALA A 170 -26.88 12.31 9.17
CA ALA A 170 -27.48 11.62 8.02
C ALA A 170 -28.24 10.35 8.41
N SER A 171 -27.86 9.70 9.50
CA SER A 171 -28.51 8.48 9.97
C SER A 171 -29.76 8.72 10.84
N SER A 172 -30.04 9.98 11.19
CA SER A 172 -31.16 10.35 12.10
C SER A 172 -32.41 10.71 11.35
N LEU A 173 -33.45 9.89 11.47
CA LEU A 173 -34.79 10.19 10.93
C LEU A 173 -35.36 11.51 11.47
N GLN A 174 -35.07 11.84 12.74
CA GLN A 174 -35.50 13.12 13.32
C GLN A 174 -34.87 14.32 12.60
N VAL A 175 -33.61 14.21 12.19
CA VAL A 175 -32.89 15.24 11.41
C VAL A 175 -33.52 15.37 10.03
N GLU A 176 -33.79 14.25 9.37
CA GLU A 176 -34.43 14.19 8.07
C GLU A 176 -35.80 14.91 8.11
N ASP A 177 -36.64 14.53 9.06
CA ASP A 177 -37.97 15.17 9.25
C ASP A 177 -37.88 16.69 9.50
N GLN A 178 -36.95 17.13 10.32
CA GLN A 178 -36.75 18.55 10.62
C GLN A 178 -36.28 19.35 9.40
N ILE A 179 -35.38 18.78 8.59
CA ILE A 179 -34.93 19.40 7.34
C ILE A 179 -36.07 19.46 6.32
N LEU A 180 -36.79 18.37 6.11
CA LEU A 180 -37.91 18.32 5.15
C LEU A 180 -39.03 19.26 5.57
N ASN A 181 -39.34 19.36 6.86
CA ASN A 181 -40.34 20.30 7.40
C ASN A 181 -39.94 21.76 7.18
N PHE A 182 -38.63 22.09 7.26
CA PHE A 182 -38.14 23.42 6.94
C PHE A 182 -38.42 23.78 5.47
N PHE A 183 -38.18 22.88 4.52
CA PHE A 183 -38.49 23.13 3.11
C PHE A 183 -39.99 23.20 2.85
N SER A 184 -40.76 22.31 3.45
CA SER A 184 -42.21 22.29 3.32
C SER A 184 -42.87 23.56 3.87
N SER A 185 -42.43 24.08 5.02
CA SER A 185 -42.93 25.33 5.59
C SER A 185 -42.64 26.57 4.73
N ASN A 186 -41.59 26.48 3.88
CA ASN A 186 -41.27 27.49 2.88
C ASN A 186 -41.95 27.25 1.51
N GLY A 187 -42.98 26.38 1.46
CA GLY A 187 -43.75 26.08 0.25
C GLY A 187 -42.98 25.23 -0.79
N GLN A 188 -41.95 24.51 -0.37
CA GLN A 188 -41.08 23.71 -1.24
C GLN A 188 -41.22 22.23 -0.86
N SER A 189 -41.74 21.41 -1.75
CA SER A 189 -41.76 19.95 -1.55
C SER A 189 -40.52 19.31 -2.15
N VAL A 190 -39.68 18.69 -1.31
CA VAL A 190 -38.51 17.95 -1.72
C VAL A 190 -38.79 16.46 -1.53
N ASN A 191 -38.69 15.69 -2.60
CA ASN A 191 -38.79 14.24 -2.54
C ASN A 191 -37.36 13.65 -2.57
N LEU A 192 -36.95 13.00 -1.50
CA LEU A 192 -35.70 12.24 -1.43
C LEU A 192 -35.95 10.78 -1.82
N ALA A 193 -35.01 10.17 -2.50
CA ALA A 193 -35.02 8.72 -2.66
C ALA A 193 -34.74 8.06 -1.29
N PRO A 194 -35.27 6.86 -1.03
CA PRO A 194 -35.13 6.20 0.28
C PRO A 194 -33.67 6.01 0.79
N THR A 195 -32.70 6.09 -0.12
CA THR A 195 -31.26 5.95 0.19
C THR A 195 -30.51 7.28 0.25
N GLN A 196 -31.19 8.41 0.03
CA GLN A 196 -30.57 9.73 0.03
C GLN A 196 -30.70 10.41 1.40
N SER A 197 -29.60 10.93 1.92
CA SER A 197 -29.60 11.75 3.12
C SER A 197 -30.20 13.14 2.85
N ALA A 198 -30.90 13.69 3.85
CA ALA A 198 -31.36 15.07 3.81
C ALA A 198 -30.27 16.11 4.13
N VAL A 199 -29.12 15.70 4.70
CA VAL A 199 -28.06 16.62 5.14
C VAL A 199 -27.54 17.53 4.02
N PRO A 200 -27.34 17.09 2.76
CA PRO A 200 -26.94 17.96 1.66
C PRO A 200 -27.89 19.11 1.40
N LEU A 201 -29.21 18.98 1.72
CA LEU A 201 -30.20 20.04 1.57
C LEU A 201 -29.91 21.26 2.45
N LEU A 202 -29.21 21.10 3.56
CA LEU A 202 -28.75 22.19 4.43
C LEU A 202 -27.91 23.23 3.66
N PHE A 203 -27.23 22.80 2.61
CA PHE A 203 -26.34 23.59 1.76
C PHE A 203 -26.94 23.88 0.37
N GLN A 204 -28.20 23.60 0.16
CA GLN A 204 -28.87 23.79 -1.12
C GLN A 204 -30.10 24.71 -0.97
N ALA A 205 -30.43 25.41 -2.04
CA ALA A 205 -31.68 26.20 -2.15
C ALA A 205 -32.49 25.74 -3.35
N TYR A 206 -33.81 25.89 -3.23
CA TYR A 206 -34.74 25.58 -4.30
C TYR A 206 -34.88 26.79 -5.21
N LYS A 207 -34.40 26.73 -6.43
CA LYS A 207 -34.51 27.80 -7.44
C LYS A 207 -35.11 27.26 -8.72
N ASN A 208 -36.14 27.89 -9.24
CA ASN A 208 -36.80 27.53 -10.52
C ASN A 208 -37.17 26.04 -10.61
N GLY A 209 -37.68 25.46 -9.54
CA GLY A 209 -38.07 24.05 -9.51
C GLY A 209 -36.93 23.04 -9.39
N LYS A 210 -35.70 23.47 -9.11
CA LYS A 210 -34.54 22.61 -8.96
C LYS A 210 -33.73 22.94 -7.71
N LEU A 211 -33.14 21.92 -7.08
CA LEU A 211 -32.18 22.10 -6.01
C LEU A 211 -30.84 22.54 -6.62
N THR A 212 -30.32 23.62 -6.10
CA THR A 212 -29.02 24.19 -6.50
C THR A 212 -28.17 24.47 -5.27
N SER A 213 -26.85 24.36 -5.36
CA SER A 213 -25.96 24.73 -4.26
C SER A 213 -26.16 26.18 -3.85
N LEU A 214 -26.24 26.42 -2.54
CA LEU A 214 -26.33 27.74 -1.95
C LEU A 214 -24.96 28.18 -1.43
N ASN A 215 -24.16 28.71 -2.35
CA ASN A 215 -22.80 29.13 -2.03
C ASN A 215 -22.78 30.35 -1.11
N GLY A 216 -21.84 30.39 -0.17
CA GLY A 216 -21.66 31.51 0.74
C GLY A 216 -21.13 31.08 2.10
N ASN A 217 -21.23 31.99 3.08
CA ASN A 217 -20.76 31.73 4.43
C ASN A 217 -21.90 31.19 5.29
N TYR A 218 -21.68 30.05 5.87
CA TYR A 218 -22.56 29.41 6.86
C TYR A 218 -22.06 29.68 8.26
N THR A 219 -22.96 29.91 9.19
CA THR A 219 -22.63 29.96 10.62
C THR A 219 -23.37 28.82 11.32
N ILE A 220 -22.61 27.90 11.87
CA ILE A 220 -23.10 26.72 12.60
C ILE A 220 -22.94 26.98 14.09
N LYS A 221 -24.07 27.03 14.83
CA LYS A 221 -24.07 27.14 16.28
C LYS A 221 -24.45 25.81 16.90
N LEU A 222 -23.64 25.36 17.85
CA LEU A 222 -23.88 24.17 18.66
C LEU A 222 -24.22 24.59 20.08
N LEU A 223 -25.28 24.03 20.62
CA LEU A 223 -25.59 24.05 22.04
C LEU A 223 -25.67 22.61 22.53
N VAL A 224 -24.71 22.22 23.37
CA VAL A 224 -24.70 20.89 23.99
C VAL A 224 -25.00 21.04 25.46
N THR A 225 -26.00 20.33 25.91
CA THR A 225 -26.38 20.24 27.32
C THR A 225 -25.95 18.88 27.86
N VAL A 226 -25.11 18.86 28.88
CA VAL A 226 -24.57 17.65 29.50
C VAL A 226 -25.12 17.56 30.92
N PHE A 227 -25.82 16.45 31.18
CA PHE A 227 -26.39 16.15 32.48
C PHE A 227 -25.52 15.09 33.20
N ASN A 228 -25.44 15.17 34.52
CA ASN A 228 -24.75 14.19 35.37
C ASN A 228 -23.25 13.98 35.03
N ALA A 229 -22.56 14.99 34.51
CA ALA A 229 -21.13 14.90 34.28
C ALA A 229 -20.35 15.52 35.46
N ALA A 230 -19.45 14.76 36.04
CA ALA A 230 -18.55 15.23 37.10
C ALA A 230 -17.50 16.23 36.57
N SER A 231 -17.04 16.03 35.34
CA SER A 231 -16.13 16.93 34.62
C SER A 231 -16.28 16.74 33.11
N VAL A 232 -15.98 17.78 32.34
CA VAL A 232 -15.95 17.78 30.89
C VAL A 232 -14.55 18.22 30.45
N GLY A 233 -13.99 17.58 29.44
CA GLY A 233 -12.67 17.91 28.89
C GLY A 233 -12.55 19.35 28.39
N SER A 234 -11.34 19.80 28.10
CA SER A 234 -11.08 21.18 27.66
C SER A 234 -11.57 21.49 26.24
N SER A 235 -11.70 20.48 25.38
CA SER A 235 -12.21 20.58 24.01
C SER A 235 -13.16 19.43 23.69
N PRO A 236 -14.36 19.43 24.32
CA PRO A 236 -15.25 18.28 24.29
C PRO A 236 -15.98 18.05 22.96
N LEU A 237 -15.89 18.97 21.99
CA LEU A 237 -16.59 18.86 20.71
C LEU A 237 -15.63 18.97 19.54
N SER A 238 -15.80 18.11 18.55
CA SER A 238 -15.28 18.29 17.20
C SER A 238 -16.38 17.99 16.18
N ILE A 239 -16.26 18.56 14.99
CA ILE A 239 -17.20 18.38 13.90
C ILE A 239 -16.43 17.85 12.70
N ILE A 240 -16.96 16.80 12.06
CA ILE A 240 -16.50 16.33 10.78
C ILE A 240 -17.61 16.58 9.76
N MET A 241 -17.29 17.40 8.76
CA MET A 241 -18.14 17.60 7.59
C MET A 241 -17.65 16.64 6.51
N ARG A 242 -18.40 15.56 6.28
CA ARG A 242 -18.05 14.50 5.33
C ARG A 242 -18.21 15.00 3.90
N GLY A 243 -17.12 15.04 3.17
CA GLY A 243 -17.07 15.58 1.82
C GLY A 243 -17.39 14.57 0.73
N ASN A 244 -17.15 15.01 -0.52
CA ASN A 244 -17.26 14.19 -1.74
C ASN A 244 -15.89 13.92 -2.38
N VAL A 245 -14.81 14.49 -1.81
CA VAL A 245 -13.43 14.23 -2.18
C VAL A 245 -12.59 14.07 -0.92
N TYR A 246 -11.52 13.26 -1.03
CA TYR A 246 -10.68 12.94 0.13
C TYR A 246 -9.22 12.77 -0.24
N GLY A 247 -8.32 13.30 0.58
CA GLY A 247 -6.90 13.01 0.57
C GLY A 247 -6.20 13.13 -0.79
N LEU A 248 -5.08 12.44 -0.92
CA LEU A 248 -4.26 12.42 -2.14
C LEU A 248 -4.75 11.40 -3.18
N MET A 249 -5.32 10.28 -2.74
CA MET A 249 -5.74 9.17 -3.63
C MET A 249 -7.21 8.76 -3.45
N GLY A 250 -7.99 9.56 -2.68
CA GLY A 250 -9.38 9.23 -2.44
C GLY A 250 -9.57 8.09 -1.46
N THR A 251 -10.79 7.55 -1.46
CA THR A 251 -11.20 6.45 -0.59
C THR A 251 -11.83 5.31 -1.38
N ASP A 252 -11.91 4.15 -0.73
CA ASP A 252 -12.64 2.98 -1.19
C ASP A 252 -14.07 2.91 -0.58
N PHE A 253 -14.74 1.77 -0.78
CA PHE A 253 -16.10 1.49 -0.33
C PHE A 253 -16.28 1.42 1.21
N GLU A 254 -15.19 1.24 1.97
CA GLU A 254 -15.18 1.27 3.43
C GLU A 254 -14.67 2.60 4.01
N GLY A 255 -14.27 3.53 3.12
CA GLY A 255 -13.71 4.82 3.50
C GLY A 255 -12.23 4.78 3.86
N HIS A 256 -11.51 3.69 3.51
CA HIS A 256 -10.06 3.64 3.70
C HIS A 256 -9.35 4.74 2.90
N ASP A 257 -8.34 5.38 3.50
CA ASP A 257 -7.45 6.27 2.76
C ASP A 257 -6.57 5.44 1.82
N LEU A 258 -6.85 5.52 0.52
CA LEU A 258 -6.12 4.75 -0.49
C LEU A 258 -4.65 5.17 -0.60
N TRP A 259 -4.30 6.41 -0.24
CA TRP A 259 -2.91 6.84 -0.18
C TRP A 259 -2.13 6.07 0.91
N GLU A 260 -2.70 5.95 2.11
CA GLU A 260 -2.10 5.17 3.19
C GLU A 260 -2.02 3.68 2.83
N GLY A 261 -3.06 3.13 2.18
CA GLY A 261 -3.04 1.76 1.66
C GLY A 261 -1.95 1.52 0.62
N LEU A 262 -1.76 2.45 -0.33
CA LEU A 262 -0.68 2.37 -1.31
C LEU A 262 0.70 2.46 -0.66
N LEU A 263 0.87 3.35 0.32
CA LEU A 263 2.12 3.47 1.08
C LEU A 263 2.44 2.18 1.83
N ALA A 264 1.45 1.55 2.48
CA ALA A 264 1.64 0.30 3.21
C ALA A 264 2.08 -0.86 2.30
N GLY A 265 1.66 -0.85 1.04
CA GLY A 265 2.06 -1.83 0.04
C GLY A 265 3.55 -1.80 -0.31
N PHE A 266 4.22 -0.63 -0.29
CA PHE A 266 5.63 -0.52 -0.71
C PHE A 266 6.60 -1.47 0.00
N PRO A 267 6.68 -1.51 1.34
CA PRO A 267 7.58 -2.43 2.01
C PRO A 267 7.21 -3.89 1.75
N ILE A 268 5.93 -4.21 1.72
CA ILE A 268 5.44 -5.58 1.60
C ILE A 268 5.71 -6.14 0.20
N ASP A 269 5.34 -5.42 -0.85
CA ASP A 269 5.52 -5.88 -2.22
C ASP A 269 7.01 -5.92 -2.62
N LEU A 270 7.85 -5.02 -2.07
CA LEU A 270 9.29 -5.10 -2.22
C LEU A 270 9.88 -6.32 -1.49
N GLU A 271 9.41 -6.60 -0.27
CA GLU A 271 9.81 -7.77 0.52
C GLU A 271 9.44 -9.08 -0.18
N ILE A 272 8.25 -9.19 -0.74
CA ILE A 272 7.81 -10.34 -1.56
C ILE A 272 8.85 -10.64 -2.65
N GLY A 273 9.22 -9.63 -3.44
CA GLY A 273 10.16 -9.80 -4.54
C GLY A 273 11.54 -10.24 -4.07
N ILE A 274 12.09 -9.56 -3.07
CA ILE A 274 13.45 -9.81 -2.57
C ILE A 274 13.52 -11.17 -1.85
N VAL A 275 12.61 -11.44 -0.93
CA VAL A 275 12.64 -12.66 -0.11
C VAL A 275 12.39 -13.90 -0.96
N SER A 276 11.38 -13.87 -1.86
CA SER A 276 11.14 -14.97 -2.79
C SER A 276 12.35 -15.26 -3.67
N ALA A 277 12.97 -14.22 -4.24
CA ALA A 277 14.15 -14.36 -5.07
C ALA A 277 15.35 -14.92 -4.29
N LEU A 278 15.56 -14.46 -3.04
CA LEU A 278 16.63 -14.96 -2.18
C LEU A 278 16.44 -16.43 -1.84
N ILE A 279 15.27 -16.86 -1.38
CA ILE A 279 14.99 -18.25 -1.03
C ILE A 279 15.16 -19.14 -2.28
N THR A 280 14.55 -18.75 -3.39
CA THR A 280 14.66 -19.44 -4.68
C THR A 280 16.12 -19.64 -5.09
N MET A 281 16.93 -18.57 -4.97
CA MET A 281 18.33 -18.61 -5.38
C MET A 281 19.20 -19.45 -4.45
N VAL A 282 18.97 -19.40 -3.14
CA VAL A 282 19.69 -20.25 -2.17
C VAL A 282 19.43 -21.74 -2.49
N ILE A 283 18.18 -22.12 -2.72
CA ILE A 283 17.83 -23.51 -3.11
C ILE A 283 18.50 -23.86 -4.44
N ALA A 284 18.42 -23.00 -5.44
CA ALA A 284 19.01 -23.22 -6.76
C ALA A 284 20.54 -23.39 -6.71
N ILE A 285 21.24 -22.59 -5.90
CA ILE A 285 22.70 -22.72 -5.71
C ILE A 285 23.04 -24.04 -5.05
N VAL A 286 22.36 -24.41 -3.97
CA VAL A 286 22.62 -25.65 -3.24
C VAL A 286 22.37 -26.87 -4.14
N VAL A 287 21.20 -26.94 -4.78
CA VAL A 287 20.87 -28.06 -5.68
C VAL A 287 21.77 -28.08 -6.90
N GLY A 288 22.06 -26.92 -7.51
CA GLY A 288 22.95 -26.80 -8.66
C GLY A 288 24.39 -27.22 -8.33
N ILE A 289 24.90 -26.87 -7.15
CA ILE A 289 26.21 -27.32 -6.67
C ILE A 289 26.19 -28.82 -6.45
N MET A 290 25.22 -29.36 -5.74
CA MET A 290 25.17 -30.79 -5.44
C MET A 290 25.07 -31.63 -6.72
N SER A 291 24.21 -31.28 -7.65
CA SER A 291 24.04 -32.00 -8.90
C SER A 291 25.22 -31.77 -9.87
N GLY A 292 25.79 -30.56 -9.94
CA GLY A 292 26.88 -30.25 -10.87
C GLY A 292 28.26 -30.76 -10.42
N TYR A 293 28.54 -30.75 -9.10
CA TYR A 293 29.82 -31.14 -8.56
C TYR A 293 29.95 -32.65 -8.30
N PHE A 294 28.95 -33.28 -7.67
CA PHE A 294 28.94 -34.70 -7.41
C PHE A 294 28.45 -35.46 -8.63
N LYS A 295 29.15 -36.56 -8.96
CA LYS A 295 28.79 -37.48 -10.07
C LYS A 295 27.95 -38.64 -9.54
N GLY A 296 27.30 -39.35 -10.46
CA GLY A 296 26.60 -40.60 -10.14
C GLY A 296 25.17 -40.36 -9.67
N TRP A 297 24.71 -41.12 -8.68
CA TRP A 297 23.32 -41.16 -8.27
C TRP A 297 22.81 -39.82 -7.72
N ILE A 298 23.67 -39.03 -7.06
CA ILE A 298 23.28 -37.70 -6.53
C ILE A 298 22.86 -36.77 -7.68
N ASP A 299 23.69 -36.72 -8.74
CA ASP A 299 23.37 -35.92 -9.92
C ASP A 299 22.09 -36.43 -10.60
N GLU A 300 21.95 -37.72 -10.74
CA GLU A 300 20.77 -38.30 -11.41
C GLU A 300 19.48 -37.99 -10.64
N VAL A 301 19.43 -38.25 -9.34
CA VAL A 301 18.25 -37.99 -8.50
C VAL A 301 17.90 -36.50 -8.47
N LEU A 302 18.87 -35.62 -8.21
CA LEU A 302 18.62 -34.18 -8.15
C LEU A 302 18.20 -33.62 -9.51
N THR A 303 18.72 -34.13 -10.61
CA THR A 303 18.29 -33.74 -11.95
C THR A 303 16.84 -34.15 -12.20
N ARG A 304 16.44 -35.38 -11.82
CA ARG A 304 15.04 -35.82 -11.92
C ARG A 304 14.08 -34.97 -11.11
N ILE A 305 14.46 -34.62 -9.86
CA ILE A 305 13.67 -33.73 -9.02
C ILE A 305 13.57 -32.34 -9.67
N THR A 306 14.67 -31.82 -10.21
CA THR A 306 14.70 -30.52 -10.92
C THR A 306 13.77 -30.55 -12.14
N ASP A 307 13.80 -31.61 -12.93
CA ASP A 307 12.93 -31.79 -14.09
C ASP A 307 11.45 -31.84 -13.70
N LEU A 308 11.14 -32.54 -12.60
CA LEU A 308 9.80 -32.57 -12.05
C LEU A 308 9.32 -31.18 -11.62
N VAL A 309 10.12 -30.47 -10.84
CA VAL A 309 9.77 -29.12 -10.34
C VAL A 309 9.53 -28.14 -11.49
N ILE A 310 10.34 -28.17 -12.55
CA ILE A 310 10.16 -27.27 -13.71
C ILE A 310 8.87 -27.57 -14.48
N THR A 311 8.42 -28.83 -14.50
CA THR A 311 7.19 -29.23 -15.22
C THR A 311 5.91 -28.95 -14.42
N LEU A 312 6.02 -28.75 -13.10
CA LEU A 312 4.88 -28.43 -12.26
C LEU A 312 4.33 -27.02 -12.59
N PRO A 313 3.02 -26.87 -12.80
CA PRO A 313 2.41 -25.57 -13.03
C PRO A 313 2.31 -24.81 -11.69
N ALA A 314 3.32 -23.95 -11.39
CA ALA A 314 3.45 -23.30 -10.10
C ALA A 314 2.22 -22.48 -9.69
N PHE A 315 1.68 -21.62 -10.58
CA PHE A 315 0.55 -20.75 -10.25
C PHE A 315 -0.75 -21.52 -9.96
N PRO A 316 -1.19 -22.51 -10.77
CA PRO A 316 -2.32 -23.39 -10.42
C PRO A 316 -2.15 -24.10 -9.08
N LEU A 317 -0.94 -24.58 -8.76
CA LEU A 317 -0.68 -25.22 -7.47
C LEU A 317 -0.80 -24.23 -6.32
N LEU A 318 -0.27 -23.01 -6.47
CA LEU A 318 -0.46 -21.94 -5.49
C LEU A 318 -1.94 -21.69 -5.19
N ILE A 319 -2.78 -21.57 -6.22
CA ILE A 319 -4.23 -21.37 -6.05
C ILE A 319 -4.84 -22.52 -5.24
N VAL A 320 -4.61 -23.77 -5.66
CA VAL A 320 -5.19 -24.95 -5.01
C VAL A 320 -4.77 -25.03 -3.54
N PHE A 321 -3.49 -24.86 -3.24
CA PHE A 321 -2.99 -24.98 -1.88
C PHE A 321 -3.42 -23.79 -1.01
N SER A 322 -3.49 -22.58 -1.55
CA SER A 322 -4.01 -21.42 -0.81
C SER A 322 -5.46 -21.60 -0.38
N VAL A 323 -6.30 -22.16 -1.26
CA VAL A 323 -7.70 -22.46 -0.95
C VAL A 323 -7.81 -23.58 0.11
N LEU A 324 -6.99 -24.63 -0.01
CA LEU A 324 -7.08 -25.78 0.90
C LEU A 324 -6.57 -25.45 2.31
N PHE A 325 -5.57 -24.61 2.45
CA PHE A 325 -4.87 -24.40 3.72
C PHE A 325 -5.05 -22.98 4.29
N ALA A 326 -5.83 -22.10 3.65
CA ALA A 326 -6.04 -20.71 4.04
C ALA A 326 -4.69 -19.99 4.32
N TRP A 327 -3.82 -19.99 3.34
CA TRP A 327 -2.44 -19.53 3.47
C TRP A 327 -2.31 -18.04 3.80
N SER A 328 -1.32 -17.74 4.63
CA SER A 328 -0.80 -16.40 4.79
C SER A 328 0.08 -16.01 3.60
N LEU A 329 0.38 -14.73 3.49
CA LEU A 329 1.32 -14.19 2.50
C LEU A 329 2.69 -14.91 2.56
N TRP A 330 3.20 -15.21 3.77
CA TRP A 330 4.47 -15.89 3.96
C TRP A 330 4.46 -17.33 3.47
N ASP A 331 3.36 -18.05 3.68
CA ASP A 331 3.20 -19.42 3.16
C ASP A 331 3.26 -19.43 1.64
N ALA A 332 2.59 -18.46 0.99
CA ALA A 332 2.61 -18.30 -0.46
C ALA A 332 4.02 -17.99 -1.00
N ILE A 333 4.78 -17.10 -0.33
CA ILE A 333 6.17 -16.76 -0.67
C ILE A 333 7.07 -17.98 -0.60
N ILE A 334 7.00 -18.74 0.50
CA ILE A 334 7.82 -19.94 0.70
C ILE A 334 7.50 -20.99 -0.35
N PHE A 335 6.22 -21.27 -0.58
CA PHE A 335 5.81 -22.29 -1.54
C PHE A 335 6.16 -21.92 -2.99
N LEU A 336 5.95 -20.64 -3.38
CA LEU A 336 6.42 -20.16 -4.68
C LEU A 336 7.91 -20.37 -4.84
N SER A 337 8.70 -20.04 -3.82
CA SER A 337 10.15 -20.20 -3.85
C SER A 337 10.57 -21.69 -4.00
N ILE A 338 9.84 -22.61 -3.36
CA ILE A 338 10.05 -24.06 -3.48
C ILE A 338 9.72 -24.58 -4.89
N LEU A 339 8.81 -23.94 -5.62
CA LEU A 339 8.45 -24.34 -6.98
C LEU A 339 9.29 -23.64 -8.06
N SER A 340 10.00 -22.54 -7.75
CA SER A 340 10.61 -21.68 -8.76
C SER A 340 12.12 -21.88 -8.96
N TRP A 341 12.80 -22.66 -8.11
CA TRP A 341 14.26 -22.81 -8.13
C TRP A 341 14.80 -23.65 -9.28
N GLY A 342 13.99 -24.53 -9.87
CA GLY A 342 14.45 -25.57 -10.81
C GLY A 342 15.20 -25.03 -12.03
N GLY A 343 14.67 -23.96 -12.65
CA GLY A 343 15.29 -23.31 -13.82
C GLY A 343 16.68 -22.77 -13.52
N ALA A 344 16.84 -22.03 -12.42
CA ALA A 344 18.11 -21.48 -11.98
C ALA A 344 19.10 -22.59 -11.59
N ALA A 345 18.65 -23.62 -10.89
CA ALA A 345 19.48 -24.76 -10.51
C ALA A 345 20.06 -25.49 -11.72
N ARG A 346 19.26 -25.68 -12.79
CA ARG A 346 19.72 -26.28 -14.05
C ARG A 346 20.84 -25.48 -14.71
N ILE A 347 20.73 -24.16 -14.73
CA ILE A 347 21.76 -23.28 -15.29
C ILE A 347 23.03 -23.37 -14.43
N ILE A 348 22.90 -23.24 -13.11
CA ILE A 348 24.05 -23.32 -12.18
C ILE A 348 24.74 -24.69 -12.28
N ARG A 349 23.98 -25.79 -12.37
CA ARG A 349 24.52 -27.14 -12.61
C ARG A 349 25.38 -27.17 -13.88
N SER A 350 24.88 -26.64 -14.99
CA SER A 350 25.61 -26.59 -16.27
C SER A 350 26.92 -25.84 -16.15
N MET A 351 26.92 -24.68 -15.47
CA MET A 351 28.16 -23.91 -15.21
C MET A 351 29.14 -24.69 -14.37
N ILE A 352 28.71 -25.35 -13.32
CA ILE A 352 29.57 -26.11 -12.42
C ILE A 352 30.18 -27.32 -13.14
N MET A 353 29.44 -28.01 -13.99
CA MET A 353 29.95 -29.10 -14.82
C MET A 353 31.11 -28.63 -15.73
N GLN A 354 30.99 -27.45 -16.34
CA GLN A 354 32.04 -26.85 -17.16
C GLN A 354 33.29 -26.49 -16.32
N ILE A 355 33.06 -25.82 -15.17
CA ILE A 355 34.18 -25.42 -14.28
C ILE A 355 34.90 -26.63 -13.71
N ARG A 356 34.18 -27.69 -13.35
CA ARG A 356 34.74 -28.90 -12.75
C ARG A 356 35.73 -29.63 -13.65
N GLU A 357 35.56 -29.59 -14.97
CA GLU A 357 36.41 -30.22 -15.98
C GLU A 357 37.55 -29.29 -16.43
N ALA A 358 37.68 -28.09 -15.85
CA ALA A 358 38.75 -27.18 -16.20
C ALA A 358 40.12 -27.62 -15.66
N GLN A 359 41.20 -27.45 -16.46
CA GLN A 359 42.55 -27.93 -16.15
C GLN A 359 43.11 -27.45 -14.81
N TYR A 360 42.78 -26.20 -14.38
CA TYR A 360 43.25 -25.68 -13.09
C TYR A 360 42.58 -26.37 -11.89
N ILE A 361 41.36 -26.90 -12.07
CA ILE A 361 40.66 -27.69 -11.03
C ILE A 361 41.35 -29.07 -10.92
N GLU A 362 41.69 -29.67 -12.07
CA GLU A 362 42.41 -30.92 -12.10
C GLU A 362 43.79 -30.78 -11.45
N GLY A 363 44.52 -29.70 -11.77
CA GLY A 363 45.78 -29.36 -11.11
C GLY A 363 45.65 -29.22 -9.59
N ALA A 364 44.58 -28.56 -9.12
CA ALA A 364 44.31 -28.42 -7.69
C ALA A 364 44.06 -29.78 -7.00
N LYS A 365 43.38 -30.72 -7.68
CA LYS A 365 43.16 -32.08 -7.17
C LYS A 365 44.48 -32.88 -7.08
N ILE A 366 45.35 -32.76 -8.08
CA ILE A 366 46.67 -33.45 -8.09
C ILE A 366 47.54 -32.99 -6.92
N VAL A 367 47.51 -31.71 -6.56
CA VAL A 367 48.24 -31.15 -5.40
C VAL A 367 47.56 -31.50 -4.06
N GLY A 368 46.41 -32.23 -4.07
CA GLY A 368 45.76 -32.71 -2.86
C GLY A 368 44.74 -31.75 -2.27
N ALA A 369 44.22 -30.77 -3.03
CA ALA A 369 43.18 -29.86 -2.54
C ALA A 369 41.90 -30.62 -2.22
N ARG A 370 41.30 -30.36 -1.03
CA ARG A 370 40.03 -30.95 -0.61
C ARG A 370 38.85 -30.41 -1.45
N GLY A 371 37.87 -31.24 -1.71
CA GLY A 371 36.69 -30.86 -2.51
C GLY A 371 35.96 -29.62 -1.98
N SER A 372 35.82 -29.47 -0.66
CA SER A 372 35.24 -28.28 -0.03
C SER A 372 36.05 -27.00 -0.27
N TRP A 373 37.40 -27.13 -0.33
CA TRP A 373 38.30 -26.02 -0.65
C TRP A 373 38.14 -25.59 -2.11
N ILE A 374 38.06 -26.55 -3.04
CA ILE A 374 37.82 -26.29 -4.47
C ILE A 374 36.45 -25.60 -4.67
N LEU A 375 35.41 -26.08 -3.98
CA LEU A 375 34.09 -25.48 -4.02
C LEU A 375 34.12 -24.01 -3.58
N ARG A 376 34.69 -23.74 -2.42
CA ARG A 376 34.70 -22.41 -1.82
C ARG A 376 35.61 -21.41 -2.57
N ASN A 377 36.79 -21.86 -3.06
CA ASN A 377 37.82 -20.96 -3.59
C ASN A 377 37.80 -20.86 -5.13
N HIS A 378 37.21 -21.83 -5.83
CA HIS A 378 37.19 -21.85 -7.29
C HIS A 378 35.77 -21.84 -7.88
N ILE A 379 34.86 -22.68 -7.39
CA ILE A 379 33.56 -22.84 -8.02
C ILE A 379 32.61 -21.72 -7.59
N LEU A 380 32.41 -21.56 -6.27
CA LEU A 380 31.47 -20.58 -5.74
C LEU A 380 31.73 -19.14 -6.22
N PRO A 381 32.99 -18.62 -6.19
CA PRO A 381 33.23 -17.27 -6.70
C PRO A 381 32.95 -17.08 -8.19
N GLN A 382 33.01 -18.15 -8.99
CA GLN A 382 32.78 -18.08 -10.44
C GLN A 382 31.29 -18.12 -10.78
N ILE A 383 30.46 -18.85 -10.02
CA ILE A 383 29.02 -18.92 -10.26
C ILE A 383 28.28 -17.75 -9.63
N MET A 384 28.83 -17.12 -8.57
CA MET A 384 28.14 -16.11 -7.77
C MET A 384 27.62 -14.91 -8.60
N PRO A 385 28.36 -14.31 -9.53
CA PRO A 385 27.85 -13.18 -10.30
C PRO A 385 26.65 -13.53 -11.15
N TYR A 386 26.68 -14.71 -11.79
CA TYR A 386 25.56 -15.17 -12.58
C TYR A 386 24.38 -15.55 -11.70
N SER A 387 24.63 -16.10 -10.51
CA SER A 387 23.57 -16.37 -9.53
C SER A 387 22.90 -15.09 -9.04
N LEU A 388 23.65 -14.00 -8.83
CA LEU A 388 23.09 -12.69 -8.50
C LEU A 388 22.24 -12.12 -9.64
N TYR A 389 22.70 -12.29 -10.89
CA TYR A 389 21.90 -11.93 -12.06
C TYR A 389 20.58 -12.71 -12.12
N LEU A 390 20.61 -14.04 -11.92
CA LEU A 390 19.42 -14.88 -11.87
C LEU A 390 18.48 -14.49 -10.72
N LEU A 391 19.02 -14.09 -9.57
CA LEU A 391 18.23 -13.58 -8.44
C LEU A 391 17.44 -12.35 -8.85
N VAL A 392 18.10 -11.36 -9.43
CA VAL A 392 17.44 -10.11 -9.84
C VAL A 392 16.41 -10.35 -10.93
N THR A 393 16.67 -11.25 -11.87
CA THR A 393 15.73 -11.61 -12.95
C THR A 393 14.52 -12.41 -12.46
N SER A 394 14.60 -13.09 -11.32
CA SER A 394 13.48 -13.85 -10.76
C SER A 394 12.51 -12.98 -9.94
N ALA A 395 12.97 -11.88 -9.38
CA ALA A 395 12.16 -11.02 -8.51
C ALA A 395 10.87 -10.50 -9.18
N PRO A 396 10.86 -9.97 -10.42
CA PRO A 396 9.65 -9.53 -11.09
C PRO A 396 8.58 -10.62 -11.21
N GLY A 397 9.02 -11.84 -11.55
CA GLY A 397 8.12 -12.99 -11.66
C GLY A 397 7.46 -13.34 -10.32
N ALA A 398 8.21 -13.28 -9.22
CA ALA A 398 7.68 -13.51 -7.88
C ALA A 398 6.67 -12.44 -7.48
N ILE A 399 6.98 -11.15 -7.69
CA ILE A 399 6.08 -10.03 -7.39
C ILE A 399 4.76 -10.19 -8.15
N LEU A 400 4.82 -10.39 -9.46
CA LEU A 400 3.63 -10.54 -10.30
C LEU A 400 2.79 -11.75 -9.89
N THR A 401 3.44 -12.88 -9.57
CA THR A 401 2.74 -14.11 -9.16
C THR A 401 2.02 -13.95 -7.82
N ILE A 402 2.68 -13.37 -6.82
CA ILE A 402 2.06 -13.15 -5.50
C ILE A 402 1.02 -12.03 -5.56
N SER A 403 1.25 -10.96 -6.32
CA SER A 403 0.24 -9.92 -6.53
C SER A 403 -1.01 -10.47 -7.23
N ALA A 404 -0.85 -11.38 -8.19
CA ALA A 404 -1.98 -12.07 -8.82
C ALA A 404 -2.71 -12.99 -7.83
N LEU A 405 -2.00 -13.65 -6.90
CA LEU A 405 -2.62 -14.46 -5.85
C LEU A 405 -3.39 -13.57 -4.86
N ASN A 406 -2.84 -12.42 -4.49
CA ASN A 406 -3.52 -11.41 -3.66
C ASN A 406 -4.73 -10.80 -4.37
N PHE A 407 -4.64 -10.58 -5.69
CA PHE A 407 -5.78 -10.15 -6.52
C PHE A 407 -6.91 -11.18 -6.54
N LEU A 408 -6.63 -12.45 -6.34
CA LEU A 408 -7.65 -13.50 -6.16
C LEU A 408 -8.09 -13.66 -4.68
N ASN A 409 -7.59 -12.82 -3.77
CA ASN A 409 -7.82 -12.89 -2.32
C ASN A 409 -7.42 -14.24 -1.70
N LEU A 410 -6.35 -14.85 -2.21
CA LEU A 410 -5.91 -16.19 -1.81
C LEU A 410 -4.66 -16.20 -0.91
N ALA A 411 -4.04 -15.04 -0.66
CA ALA A 411 -2.93 -14.92 0.29
C ALA A 411 -3.28 -13.87 1.35
N GLY A 412 -3.67 -14.31 2.54
CA GLY A 412 -4.06 -13.44 3.64
C GLY A 412 -2.89 -12.58 4.11
N SER A 413 -3.10 -11.26 4.17
CA SER A 413 -2.15 -10.30 4.73
C SER A 413 -2.84 -9.44 5.78
N ALA A 414 -2.13 -9.15 6.88
CA ALA A 414 -2.60 -8.20 7.89
C ALA A 414 -2.57 -6.75 7.40
N TYR A 415 -1.75 -6.47 6.39
CA TYR A 415 -1.60 -5.15 5.78
C TYR A 415 -2.16 -5.15 4.36
N PRO A 416 -2.63 -4.00 3.85
CA PRO A 416 -3.02 -3.90 2.45
C PRO A 416 -1.80 -4.09 1.55
N THR A 417 -1.92 -5.01 0.58
CA THR A 417 -1.01 -5.16 -0.55
C THR A 417 -1.64 -4.54 -1.79
N TRP A 418 -0.84 -4.18 -2.79
CA TRP A 418 -1.41 -3.62 -4.02
C TRP A 418 -2.31 -4.62 -4.76
N GLY A 419 -2.00 -5.91 -4.71
CA GLY A 419 -2.86 -6.96 -5.26
C GLY A 419 -4.20 -7.06 -4.54
N ASN A 420 -4.22 -6.94 -3.21
CA ASN A 420 -5.45 -6.97 -2.42
C ASN A 420 -6.31 -5.71 -2.63
N LEU A 421 -5.69 -4.53 -2.78
CA LEU A 421 -6.41 -3.31 -3.17
C LEU A 421 -7.13 -3.47 -4.51
N LEU A 422 -6.49 -4.13 -5.48
CA LEU A 422 -7.11 -4.43 -6.78
C LEU A 422 -8.24 -5.47 -6.66
N TYR A 423 -8.10 -6.46 -5.77
CA TYR A 423 -9.18 -7.41 -5.50
C TYR A 423 -10.47 -6.70 -5.07
N TRP A 424 -10.38 -5.85 -4.04
CA TRP A 424 -11.55 -5.13 -3.55
C TRP A 424 -12.12 -4.16 -4.59
N ALA A 425 -11.27 -3.55 -5.41
CA ALA A 425 -11.72 -2.69 -6.51
C ALA A 425 -12.50 -3.47 -7.58
N ASP A 426 -12.10 -4.71 -7.87
CA ASP A 426 -12.80 -5.60 -8.82
C ASP A 426 -14.11 -6.14 -8.22
N ASP A 427 -14.06 -6.66 -6.99
CA ASP A 427 -15.18 -7.27 -6.28
C ASP A 427 -16.35 -6.27 -6.07
N THR A 428 -16.03 -5.01 -5.79
CA THR A 428 -17.02 -3.93 -5.62
C THR A 428 -17.43 -3.28 -6.94
N GLY A 429 -16.79 -3.63 -8.06
CA GLY A 429 -17.09 -3.06 -9.36
C GLY A 429 -16.60 -1.61 -9.54
N ALA A 430 -15.59 -1.19 -8.79
CA ALA A 430 -15.04 0.16 -8.81
C ALA A 430 -14.65 0.64 -10.23
N LEU A 431 -14.12 -0.25 -11.07
CA LEU A 431 -13.77 0.07 -12.45
C LEU A 431 -15.00 0.46 -13.28
N TYR A 432 -16.11 -0.24 -13.11
CA TYR A 432 -17.37 0.03 -13.82
C TYR A 432 -18.04 1.31 -13.30
N ALA A 433 -17.80 1.63 -12.03
CA ALA A 433 -18.26 2.88 -11.43
C ALA A 433 -17.38 4.09 -11.79
N GLY A 434 -16.28 3.88 -12.54
CA GLY A 434 -15.35 4.93 -12.96
C GLY A 434 -14.38 5.37 -11.87
N MET A 435 -14.17 4.59 -10.82
CA MET A 435 -13.27 4.87 -9.70
C MET A 435 -11.82 4.55 -10.07
N TRP A 436 -11.28 5.24 -11.07
CA TRP A 436 -9.93 5.02 -11.60
C TRP A 436 -8.83 5.20 -10.54
N TRP A 437 -9.04 6.06 -9.54
CA TRP A 437 -8.09 6.34 -8.45
C TRP A 437 -7.84 5.13 -7.55
N TRP A 438 -8.75 4.17 -7.53
CA TRP A 438 -8.62 2.93 -6.77
C TRP A 438 -7.97 1.82 -7.60
N VAL A 439 -8.20 1.77 -8.92
CA VAL A 439 -7.71 0.69 -9.82
C VAL A 439 -6.34 0.99 -10.42
N ILE A 440 -6.16 2.21 -10.96
CA ILE A 440 -4.96 2.53 -11.75
C ILE A 440 -3.68 2.58 -10.87
N PRO A 441 -3.66 3.29 -9.72
CA PRO A 441 -2.43 3.45 -8.95
C PRO A 441 -1.80 2.14 -8.47
N PRO A 442 -2.52 1.20 -7.82
CA PRO A 442 -1.89 -0.05 -7.37
C PRO A 442 -1.41 -0.91 -8.55
N GLY A 443 -2.15 -0.96 -9.66
CA GLY A 443 -1.71 -1.66 -10.87
C GLY A 443 -0.43 -1.08 -11.47
N LEU A 444 -0.31 0.25 -11.53
CA LEU A 444 0.90 0.92 -12.00
C LEU A 444 2.09 0.71 -11.04
N LEU A 445 1.86 0.65 -9.74
CA LEU A 445 2.92 0.40 -8.76
C LEU A 445 3.48 -1.02 -8.89
N ILE A 446 2.63 -2.04 -9.04
CA ILE A 446 3.07 -3.42 -9.31
C ILE A 446 3.93 -3.48 -10.58
N ALA A 447 3.44 -2.88 -11.68
CA ALA A 447 4.20 -2.81 -12.92
C ALA A 447 5.51 -2.04 -12.77
N PHE A 448 5.50 -0.92 -12.04
CA PHE A 448 6.68 -0.09 -11.81
C PHE A 448 7.78 -0.85 -11.06
N VAL A 449 7.45 -1.56 -9.98
CA VAL A 449 8.42 -2.37 -9.24
C VAL A 449 8.99 -3.47 -10.12
N ALA A 450 8.16 -4.18 -10.89
CA ALA A 450 8.63 -5.18 -11.85
C ALA A 450 9.60 -4.59 -12.87
N VAL A 451 9.28 -3.43 -13.44
CA VAL A 451 10.15 -2.73 -14.40
C VAL A 451 11.49 -2.33 -13.76
N VAL A 452 11.49 -1.85 -12.52
CA VAL A 452 12.74 -1.49 -11.81
C VAL A 452 13.67 -2.71 -11.69
N PHE A 453 13.16 -3.86 -11.29
CA PHE A 453 13.97 -5.08 -11.21
C PHE A 453 14.43 -5.56 -12.60
N ILE A 454 13.60 -5.45 -13.64
CA ILE A 454 14.00 -5.75 -15.02
C ILE A 454 15.15 -4.84 -15.48
N LEU A 455 15.07 -3.54 -15.20
CA LEU A 455 16.13 -2.59 -15.53
C LEU A 455 17.44 -2.90 -14.79
N ILE A 456 17.36 -3.30 -13.52
CA ILE A 456 18.54 -3.76 -12.75
C ILE A 456 19.13 -5.02 -13.41
N ALA A 457 18.31 -5.98 -13.83
CA ALA A 457 18.74 -7.18 -14.52
C ALA A 457 19.47 -6.85 -15.83
N ILE A 458 18.89 -6.01 -16.67
CA ILE A 458 19.50 -5.56 -17.94
C ILE A 458 20.84 -4.85 -17.67
N ALA A 459 20.90 -3.96 -16.68
CA ALA A 459 22.12 -3.26 -16.32
C ALA A 459 23.20 -4.17 -15.74
N SER A 460 22.82 -5.31 -15.17
CA SER A 460 23.74 -6.32 -14.61
C SER A 460 24.31 -7.27 -15.67
N GLU A 461 23.70 -7.36 -16.84
CA GLU A 461 24.10 -8.31 -17.90
C GLU A 461 25.56 -8.13 -18.36
N PRO A 462 26.10 -6.90 -18.62
CA PRO A 462 27.49 -6.70 -19.00
C PRO A 462 28.49 -7.10 -17.91
N VAL A 463 28.07 -7.05 -16.64
CA VAL A 463 28.89 -7.50 -15.51
C VAL A 463 29.11 -9.01 -15.58
N VAL A 464 28.08 -9.76 -15.99
CA VAL A 464 28.10 -11.23 -16.02
C VAL A 464 28.64 -11.76 -17.34
N ASN A 465 28.35 -11.09 -18.46
CA ASN A 465 28.79 -11.50 -19.80
C ASN A 465 29.91 -10.59 -20.32
N PRO A 466 31.20 -11.04 -20.23
CA PRO A 466 32.31 -10.22 -20.66
C PRO A 466 32.33 -9.84 -22.16
N ARG A 467 31.60 -10.60 -23.01
CA ARG A 467 31.52 -10.32 -24.44
C ARG A 467 30.76 -9.05 -24.77
N LEU A 468 29.88 -8.61 -23.89
CA LEU A 468 29.07 -7.38 -24.06
C LEU A 468 29.81 -6.10 -23.64
N ARG A 469 31.07 -6.22 -23.11
CA ARG A 469 31.85 -5.06 -22.64
C ARG A 469 32.56 -4.31 -23.76
N TYR A 470 32.68 -4.90 -24.95
CA TYR A 470 33.50 -4.40 -26.06
C TYR A 470 32.65 -4.11 -27.32
N GLY A 471 31.35 -3.98 -27.18
CA GLY A 471 30.42 -3.64 -28.24
C GLY A 471 30.01 -2.17 -28.27
#